data_19dee5be638a2da710d81069a2b8613d
#
_entry.id   19dee5be638a2da710d81069a2b8613d
#
_cell.length_a   1.000
_cell.length_b   1.000
_cell.length_c   1.000
_cell.angle_alpha   90.00
_cell.angle_beta   90.00
_cell.angle_gamma   90.00
#
_symmetry.space_group_name_H-M   'P 1'
#
loop_
_entity.id
_entity.type
_entity.pdbx_description
1 polymer ?
#
loop_
_entity_poly.entity_id
_entity_poly.type
_entity_poly.pdbx_seq_one_letter_code
_entity_poly.pdbx_strand_id
1 'polypeptide(L)'
;MPGSVNRHRTDARTERWREHKLALRREFVDAAFRALAKQGPEVSMDEIAAEAGTVKPKLYRHFAAKSDLAGAVSERMGEILWQRLLPNMNLRDAPRVTIRRGLEAYVNVVDEYPNVFKFLMRTDSEPLMESGKEIAGVIANVLKEFLSAADLDPELADPSAYAVVGAVGAAAEWWMRTRTMSKDKFVTHLTTMTWGALDAVLREQGIALDPDRAVEL
;
A
#
# COMPACT_ATOMS: atom_id res chain seq x y z
N MET A 1 -51.25 19.28 6.77
CA MET A 1 -49.91 19.07 6.23
C MET A 1 -49.34 17.75 6.73
N PRO A 2 -49.45 16.62 6.00
CA PRO A 2 -48.75 15.37 6.34
C PRO A 2 -47.75 15.03 5.22
N GLY A 3 -46.51 15.51 5.31
CA GLY A 3 -45.52 15.31 4.25
C GLY A 3 -44.08 15.08 4.69
N SER A 4 -43.71 15.21 5.96
CA SER A 4 -42.28 15.19 6.36
C SER A 4 -41.79 13.86 6.96
N VAL A 5 -42.65 13.05 7.54
CA VAL A 5 -42.27 11.83 8.29
C VAL A 5 -41.84 10.67 7.36
N ASN A 6 -42.29 10.65 6.11
CA ASN A 6 -42.01 9.53 5.19
C ASN A 6 -40.63 9.62 4.53
N ARG A 7 -40.05 10.81 4.34
CA ARG A 7 -38.72 11.01 3.76
C ARG A 7 -37.59 10.48 4.68
N HIS A 8 -37.63 10.76 5.97
CA HIS A 8 -36.63 10.30 6.94
C HIS A 8 -36.58 8.76 7.11
N ARG A 9 -37.74 8.09 7.00
CA ARG A 9 -37.78 6.60 7.09
C ARG A 9 -37.22 5.94 5.83
N THR A 10 -37.41 6.54 4.66
CA THR A 10 -36.86 6.05 3.38
C THR A 10 -35.33 6.24 3.35
N ASP A 11 -34.83 7.38 3.80
CA ASP A 11 -33.39 7.69 3.89
C ASP A 11 -32.68 6.73 4.85
N ALA A 12 -33.23 6.50 6.04
CA ALA A 12 -32.64 5.59 7.03
C ALA A 12 -32.64 4.10 6.59
N ARG A 13 -33.61 3.70 5.75
CA ARG A 13 -33.67 2.33 5.18
C ARG A 13 -32.64 2.18 4.05
N THR A 14 -32.52 3.20 3.21
CA THR A 14 -31.56 3.24 2.10
C THR A 14 -30.13 3.25 2.65
N GLU A 15 -29.86 4.02 3.70
CA GLU A 15 -28.56 4.09 4.35
C GLU A 15 -28.15 2.76 4.97
N ARG A 16 -29.03 2.13 5.76
CA ARG A 16 -28.78 0.79 6.33
C ARG A 16 -28.55 -0.27 5.25
N TRP A 17 -29.26 -0.18 4.14
CA TRP A 17 -29.03 -1.11 3.01
C TRP A 17 -27.67 -0.88 2.35
N ARG A 18 -27.24 0.39 2.21
CA ARG A 18 -25.91 0.76 1.69
C ARG A 18 -24.79 0.28 2.61
N GLU A 19 -24.92 0.54 3.92
CA GLU A 19 -23.98 0.05 4.93
C GLU A 19 -23.85 -1.47 4.92
N HIS A 20 -24.99 -2.18 4.86
CA HIS A 20 -24.98 -3.65 4.78
C HIS A 20 -24.30 -4.16 3.50
N LYS A 21 -24.54 -3.49 2.37
CA LYS A 21 -23.88 -3.85 1.09
C LYS A 21 -22.36 -3.64 1.16
N LEU A 22 -21.91 -2.55 1.79
CA LEU A 22 -20.49 -2.26 1.98
C LEU A 22 -19.84 -3.26 2.94
N ALA A 23 -20.51 -3.59 4.06
CA ALA A 23 -20.02 -4.59 5.00
C ALA A 23 -19.84 -5.96 4.33
N LEU A 24 -20.85 -6.41 3.57
CA LEU A 24 -20.77 -7.67 2.84
C LEU A 24 -19.66 -7.67 1.76
N ARG A 25 -19.43 -6.52 1.09
CA ARG A 25 -18.33 -6.38 0.14
C ARG A 25 -16.97 -6.54 0.84
N ARG A 26 -16.80 -5.97 2.05
CA ARG A 26 -15.59 -6.16 2.87
C ARG A 26 -15.39 -7.62 3.28
N GLU A 27 -16.46 -8.30 3.72
CA GLU A 27 -16.40 -9.73 4.05
C GLU A 27 -15.91 -10.58 2.87
N PHE A 28 -16.33 -10.27 1.65
CA PHE A 28 -15.87 -10.96 0.45
C PHE A 28 -14.40 -10.67 0.13
N VAL A 29 -13.92 -9.45 0.36
CA VAL A 29 -12.50 -9.10 0.22
C VAL A 29 -11.67 -9.86 1.27
N ASP A 30 -12.10 -9.90 2.53
CA ASP A 30 -11.41 -10.65 3.58
C ASP A 30 -11.41 -12.17 3.27
N ALA A 31 -12.48 -12.70 2.68
CA ALA A 31 -12.53 -14.09 2.21
C ALA A 31 -11.54 -14.32 1.05
N ALA A 32 -11.39 -13.35 0.14
CA ALA A 32 -10.39 -13.43 -0.93
C ALA A 32 -8.97 -13.48 -0.36
N PHE A 33 -8.63 -12.69 0.66
CA PHE A 33 -7.35 -12.77 1.36
C PHE A 33 -7.11 -14.16 1.95
N ARG A 34 -8.12 -14.74 2.62
CA ARG A 34 -8.01 -16.09 3.20
C ARG A 34 -7.86 -17.16 2.12
N ALA A 35 -8.62 -17.07 1.04
CA ALA A 35 -8.53 -18.00 -0.09
C ALA A 35 -7.15 -17.93 -0.76
N LEU A 36 -6.63 -16.73 -1.00
CA LEU A 36 -5.28 -16.50 -1.54
C LEU A 36 -4.19 -17.09 -0.63
N ALA A 37 -4.33 -16.91 0.69
CA ALA A 37 -3.38 -17.48 1.65
C ALA A 37 -3.36 -19.02 1.61
N LYS A 38 -4.53 -19.65 1.48
CA LYS A 38 -4.69 -21.13 1.51
C LYS A 38 -4.35 -21.79 0.17
N GLN A 39 -4.76 -21.21 -0.94
CA GLN A 39 -4.79 -21.86 -2.26
C GLN A 39 -3.79 -21.25 -3.24
N GLY A 40 -3.24 -20.09 -2.91
CA GLY A 40 -2.26 -19.40 -3.75
C GLY A 40 -2.87 -18.35 -4.71
N PRO A 41 -2.02 -17.76 -5.57
CA PRO A 41 -2.42 -16.60 -6.39
C PRO A 41 -3.35 -16.95 -7.57
N GLU A 42 -3.53 -18.23 -7.88
CA GLU A 42 -4.39 -18.71 -8.97
C GLU A 42 -5.87 -18.86 -8.57
N VAL A 43 -6.21 -18.51 -7.31
CA VAL A 43 -7.54 -18.70 -6.75
C VAL A 43 -8.66 -18.25 -7.72
N SER A 44 -9.67 -19.08 -7.86
CA SER A 44 -10.87 -18.83 -8.68
C SER A 44 -11.97 -18.12 -7.91
N MET A 45 -12.93 -17.54 -8.64
CA MET A 45 -14.12 -16.94 -8.02
C MET A 45 -14.99 -17.97 -7.27
N ASP A 46 -14.96 -19.24 -7.68
CA ASP A 46 -15.67 -20.31 -6.98
C ASP A 46 -15.05 -20.63 -5.64
N GLU A 47 -13.72 -20.70 -5.56
CA GLU A 47 -12.98 -20.94 -4.32
C GLU A 47 -13.11 -19.78 -3.35
N ILE A 48 -13.11 -18.52 -3.84
CA ILE A 48 -13.37 -17.33 -3.01
C ILE A 48 -14.81 -17.34 -2.48
N ALA A 49 -15.80 -17.70 -3.31
CA ALA A 49 -17.18 -17.81 -2.87
C ALA A 49 -17.35 -18.90 -1.79
N ALA A 50 -16.69 -20.05 -1.97
CA ALA A 50 -16.68 -21.13 -0.98
C ALA A 50 -16.05 -20.68 0.35
N GLU A 51 -14.90 -19.96 0.30
CA GLU A 51 -14.24 -19.41 1.49
C GLU A 51 -15.11 -18.33 2.20
N ALA A 52 -15.94 -17.61 1.44
CA ALA A 52 -16.91 -16.64 1.96
C ALA A 52 -18.22 -17.29 2.48
N GLY A 53 -18.33 -18.62 2.44
CA GLY A 53 -19.55 -19.34 2.82
C GLY A 53 -20.74 -19.00 1.92
N THR A 54 -20.51 -18.72 0.64
CA THR A 54 -21.54 -18.31 -0.32
C THR A 54 -21.39 -19.01 -1.66
N VAL A 55 -22.24 -18.63 -2.62
CA VAL A 55 -22.22 -19.16 -3.98
C VAL A 55 -21.75 -18.09 -4.98
N LYS A 56 -21.07 -18.52 -6.03
CA LYS A 56 -20.50 -17.67 -7.10
C LYS A 56 -21.49 -16.60 -7.64
N PRO A 57 -22.78 -16.89 -7.92
CA PRO A 57 -23.73 -15.88 -8.38
C PRO A 57 -23.95 -14.73 -7.38
N LYS A 58 -23.81 -15.00 -6.05
CA LYS A 58 -23.92 -13.95 -5.03
C LYS A 58 -22.68 -13.06 -5.03
N LEU A 59 -21.49 -13.64 -5.22
CA LEU A 59 -20.24 -12.90 -5.32
C LEU A 59 -20.27 -11.95 -6.56
N TYR A 60 -20.74 -12.45 -7.72
CA TYR A 60 -20.87 -11.66 -8.95
C TYR A 60 -21.87 -10.51 -8.87
N ARG A 61 -22.82 -10.53 -7.94
CA ARG A 61 -23.69 -9.36 -7.67
C ARG A 61 -22.96 -8.20 -7.02
N HIS A 62 -21.80 -8.46 -6.41
CA HIS A 62 -20.97 -7.46 -5.75
C HIS A 62 -19.72 -7.07 -6.55
N PHE A 63 -19.25 -7.98 -7.41
CA PHE A 63 -18.07 -7.80 -8.26
C PHE A 63 -18.40 -8.32 -9.65
N ALA A 64 -18.57 -7.41 -10.62
CA ALA A 64 -18.99 -7.77 -11.97
C ALA A 64 -17.98 -8.69 -12.67
N ALA A 65 -16.69 -8.57 -12.32
CA ALA A 65 -15.60 -9.38 -12.85
C ALA A 65 -14.58 -9.70 -11.75
N LYS A 66 -13.64 -10.62 -12.04
CA LYS A 66 -12.50 -10.92 -11.17
C LYS A 66 -11.60 -9.70 -10.99
N SER A 67 -11.50 -8.83 -11.99
CA SER A 67 -10.78 -7.55 -11.92
C SER A 67 -11.39 -6.58 -10.90
N ASP A 68 -12.73 -6.50 -10.79
CA ASP A 68 -13.39 -5.66 -9.77
C ASP A 68 -13.06 -6.14 -8.34
N LEU A 69 -13.00 -7.45 -8.16
CA LEU A 69 -12.57 -8.02 -6.88
C LEU A 69 -11.09 -7.75 -6.63
N ALA A 70 -10.24 -7.87 -7.66
CA ALA A 70 -8.82 -7.54 -7.55
C ALA A 70 -8.61 -6.07 -7.18
N GLY A 71 -9.40 -5.14 -7.75
CA GLY A 71 -9.40 -3.74 -7.35
C GLY A 71 -9.70 -3.56 -5.87
N ALA A 72 -10.76 -4.17 -5.36
CA ALA A 72 -11.12 -4.09 -3.94
C ALA A 72 -10.09 -4.78 -3.01
N VAL A 73 -9.46 -5.85 -3.47
CA VAL A 73 -8.32 -6.50 -2.77
C VAL A 73 -7.12 -5.57 -2.73
N SER A 74 -6.84 -4.83 -3.81
CA SER A 74 -5.76 -3.86 -3.87
C SER A 74 -6.01 -2.66 -2.94
N GLU A 75 -7.22 -2.10 -2.94
CA GLU A 75 -7.63 -1.05 -1.99
C GLU A 75 -7.39 -1.49 -0.53
N ARG A 76 -7.82 -2.71 -0.21
CA ARG A 76 -7.61 -3.29 1.14
C ARG A 76 -6.13 -3.49 1.47
N MET A 77 -5.31 -3.91 0.50
CA MET A 77 -3.87 -4.03 0.66
C MET A 77 -3.23 -2.64 0.90
N GLY A 78 -3.68 -1.61 0.18
CA GLY A 78 -3.27 -0.22 0.40
C GLY A 78 -3.58 0.24 1.84
N GLU A 79 -4.79 -0.03 2.36
CA GLU A 79 -5.15 0.27 3.76
C GLU A 79 -4.20 -0.41 4.76
N ILE A 80 -3.88 -1.70 4.54
CA ILE A 80 -2.94 -2.46 5.39
C ILE A 80 -1.54 -1.84 5.34
N LEU A 81 -1.07 -1.50 4.15
CA LEU A 81 0.23 -0.83 3.96
C LEU A 81 0.27 0.50 4.71
N TRP A 82 -0.73 1.37 4.54
CA TRP A 82 -0.81 2.65 5.23
C TRP A 82 -0.82 2.51 6.75
N GLN A 83 -1.61 1.59 7.28
CA GLN A 83 -1.66 1.33 8.74
C GLN A 83 -0.32 0.87 9.31
N ARG A 84 0.52 0.18 8.50
CA ARG A 84 1.84 -0.29 8.93
C ARG A 84 2.95 0.74 8.67
N LEU A 85 2.84 1.56 7.63
CA LEU A 85 3.86 2.54 7.24
C LEU A 85 3.78 3.83 8.07
N LEU A 86 2.58 4.42 8.22
CA LEU A 86 2.42 5.72 8.88
C LEU A 86 3.06 5.82 10.27
N PRO A 87 2.91 4.84 11.19
CA PRO A 87 3.52 4.93 12.51
C PRO A 87 5.06 4.92 12.49
N ASN A 88 5.65 4.47 11.36
CA ASN A 88 7.11 4.33 11.19
C ASN A 88 7.75 5.52 10.44
N MET A 89 6.95 6.49 10.00
CA MET A 89 7.41 7.69 9.28
C MET A 89 7.60 8.86 10.26
N ASN A 90 8.64 8.78 11.10
CA ASN A 90 8.99 9.87 12.03
C ASN A 90 10.22 10.62 11.51
N LEU A 91 10.00 11.83 10.99
CA LEU A 91 11.05 12.69 10.42
C LEU A 91 11.99 13.30 11.46
N ARG A 92 11.67 13.18 12.75
CA ARG A 92 12.56 13.63 13.86
C ARG A 92 13.66 12.62 14.18
N ASP A 93 13.53 11.40 13.70
CA ASP A 93 14.57 10.38 13.85
C ASP A 93 15.67 10.57 12.80
N ALA A 94 16.80 9.90 12.99
CA ALA A 94 17.86 9.85 12.00
C ALA A 94 17.32 9.30 10.64
N PRO A 95 17.71 9.90 9.49
CA PRO A 95 17.17 9.53 8.18
C PRO A 95 17.25 8.03 7.88
N ARG A 96 18.39 7.40 8.16
CA ARG A 96 18.58 5.96 7.94
C ARG A 96 17.66 5.11 8.81
N VAL A 97 17.37 5.53 10.04
CA VAL A 97 16.46 4.84 10.95
C VAL A 97 15.02 4.91 10.43
N THR A 98 14.58 6.08 9.99
CA THR A 98 13.24 6.29 9.40
C THR A 98 13.06 5.45 8.12
N ILE A 99 14.03 5.51 7.21
CA ILE A 99 14.03 4.71 5.97
C ILE A 99 13.97 3.21 6.31
N ARG A 100 14.83 2.73 7.22
CA ARG A 100 14.85 1.32 7.61
C ARG A 100 13.51 0.85 8.18
N ARG A 101 12.91 1.61 9.10
CA ARG A 101 11.61 1.28 9.70
C ARG A 101 10.49 1.22 8.66
N GLY A 102 10.43 2.18 7.74
CA GLY A 102 9.48 2.18 6.64
C GLY A 102 9.65 0.97 5.73
N LEU A 103 10.88 0.65 5.35
CA LEU A 103 11.20 -0.53 4.51
C LEU A 103 10.91 -1.84 5.25
N GLU A 104 11.20 -1.95 6.54
CA GLU A 104 10.84 -3.12 7.36
C GLU A 104 9.31 -3.31 7.41
N ALA A 105 8.56 -2.24 7.64
CA ALA A 105 7.11 -2.29 7.65
C ALA A 105 6.56 -2.76 6.30
N TYR A 106 7.06 -2.21 5.19
CA TYR A 106 6.68 -2.62 3.84
C TYR A 106 7.02 -4.09 3.54
N VAL A 107 8.27 -4.50 3.78
CA VAL A 107 8.74 -5.87 3.50
C VAL A 107 8.03 -6.89 4.39
N ASN A 108 7.65 -6.52 5.62
CA ASN A 108 6.84 -7.37 6.49
C ASN A 108 5.44 -7.63 5.89
N VAL A 109 4.79 -6.61 5.32
CA VAL A 109 3.49 -6.79 4.63
C VAL A 109 3.64 -7.67 3.40
N VAL A 110 4.68 -7.44 2.59
CA VAL A 110 4.98 -8.29 1.42
C VAL A 110 5.22 -9.76 1.82
N ASP A 111 5.91 -9.99 2.93
CA ASP A 111 6.21 -11.32 3.46
C ASP A 111 4.98 -12.01 4.09
N GLU A 112 4.09 -11.24 4.70
CA GLU A 112 2.84 -11.71 5.30
C GLU A 112 1.79 -12.08 4.24
N TYR A 113 1.73 -11.34 3.12
CA TYR A 113 0.71 -11.51 2.07
C TYR A 113 1.29 -11.81 0.66
N PRO A 114 2.25 -12.74 0.50
CA PRO A 114 2.96 -12.91 -0.77
C PRO A 114 2.04 -13.35 -1.92
N ASN A 115 1.00 -14.16 -1.62
CA ASN A 115 0.05 -14.62 -2.62
C ASN A 115 -0.93 -13.52 -3.06
N VAL A 116 -1.25 -12.56 -2.18
CA VAL A 116 -2.06 -11.39 -2.53
C VAL A 116 -1.27 -10.51 -3.49
N PHE A 117 -0.01 -10.19 -3.19
CA PHE A 117 0.85 -9.44 -4.11
C PHE A 117 0.98 -10.12 -5.47
N LYS A 118 1.26 -11.43 -5.50
CA LYS A 118 1.35 -12.20 -6.76
C LYS A 118 0.04 -12.19 -7.55
N PHE A 119 -1.10 -12.28 -6.87
CA PHE A 119 -2.43 -12.20 -7.50
C PHE A 119 -2.65 -10.83 -8.14
N LEU A 120 -2.37 -9.75 -7.41
CA LEU A 120 -2.55 -8.38 -7.89
C LEU A 120 -1.62 -8.06 -9.09
N MET A 121 -0.36 -8.50 -9.05
CA MET A 121 0.59 -8.35 -10.16
C MET A 121 0.14 -9.05 -11.44
N ARG A 122 -0.55 -10.20 -11.33
CA ARG A 122 -1.02 -10.98 -12.49
C ARG A 122 -2.32 -10.46 -13.09
N THR A 123 -3.06 -9.66 -12.33
CA THR A 123 -4.38 -9.19 -12.74
C THR A 123 -4.30 -7.84 -13.46
N ASP A 124 -3.08 -7.33 -13.78
CA ASP A 124 -2.84 -5.97 -14.33
C ASP A 124 -3.66 -4.92 -13.56
N SER A 125 -3.63 -5.01 -12.24
CA SER A 125 -4.48 -4.17 -11.41
C SER A 125 -3.91 -2.74 -11.34
N GLU A 126 -4.47 -1.83 -12.14
CA GLU A 126 -4.25 -0.37 -11.99
C GLU A 126 -4.24 0.07 -10.51
N PRO A 127 -5.13 -0.46 -9.61
CA PRO A 127 -5.14 -0.06 -8.21
C PRO A 127 -3.85 -0.36 -7.43
N LEU A 128 -3.08 -1.40 -7.78
CA LEU A 128 -1.79 -1.64 -7.11
C LEU A 128 -0.75 -0.60 -7.49
N MET A 129 -0.73 -0.21 -8.76
CA MET A 129 0.13 0.87 -9.26
C MET A 129 -0.29 2.22 -8.65
N GLU A 130 -1.59 2.45 -8.51
CA GLU A 130 -2.13 3.67 -7.90
C GLU A 130 -1.75 3.78 -6.43
N SER A 131 -1.86 2.70 -5.65
CA SER A 131 -1.39 2.68 -4.25
C SER A 131 0.11 2.99 -4.13
N GLY A 132 0.93 2.52 -5.07
CA GLY A 132 2.34 2.88 -5.15
C GLY A 132 2.55 4.38 -5.41
N LYS A 133 1.77 4.98 -6.31
CA LYS A 133 1.80 6.43 -6.60
C LYS A 133 1.34 7.26 -5.40
N GLU A 134 0.30 6.82 -4.69
CA GLU A 134 -0.17 7.49 -3.47
C GLU A 134 0.94 7.52 -2.40
N ILE A 135 1.63 6.39 -2.18
CA ILE A 135 2.77 6.31 -1.26
C ILE A 135 3.89 7.24 -1.72
N ALA A 136 4.23 7.23 -3.02
CA ALA A 136 5.24 8.14 -3.58
C ALA A 136 4.85 9.60 -3.38
N GLY A 137 3.58 9.97 -3.60
CA GLY A 137 3.06 11.32 -3.38
C GLY A 137 3.20 11.80 -1.93
N VAL A 138 2.91 10.93 -0.95
CA VAL A 138 3.10 11.27 0.47
C VAL A 138 4.59 11.47 0.78
N ILE A 139 5.47 10.59 0.31
CA ILE A 139 6.92 10.75 0.49
C ILE A 139 7.41 12.02 -0.19
N ALA A 140 6.93 12.33 -1.40
CA ALA A 140 7.27 13.55 -2.12
C ALA A 140 6.88 14.80 -1.35
N ASN A 141 5.67 14.84 -0.75
CA ASN A 141 5.24 15.99 0.05
C ASN A 141 6.15 16.20 1.28
N VAL A 142 6.52 15.13 1.96
CA VAL A 142 7.47 15.17 3.07
C VAL A 142 8.83 15.71 2.62
N LEU A 143 9.34 15.23 1.47
CA LEU A 143 10.60 15.72 0.92
C LEU A 143 10.50 17.18 0.48
N LYS A 144 9.38 17.62 -0.09
CA LYS A 144 9.14 19.03 -0.46
C LYS A 144 9.23 19.95 0.75
N GLU A 145 8.58 19.57 1.86
CA GLU A 145 8.63 20.34 3.11
C GLU A 145 10.08 20.45 3.63
N PHE A 146 10.81 19.33 3.62
CA PHE A 146 12.21 19.31 4.02
C PHE A 146 13.09 20.19 3.12
N LEU A 147 12.99 20.01 1.79
CA LEU A 147 13.80 20.78 0.83
C LEU A 147 13.50 22.27 0.92
N SER A 148 12.23 22.65 1.05
CA SER A 148 11.83 24.05 1.21
C SER A 148 12.35 24.67 2.50
N ALA A 149 12.32 23.91 3.63
CA ALA A 149 12.87 24.37 4.90
C ALA A 149 14.40 24.54 4.86
N ALA A 150 15.08 23.80 3.98
CA ALA A 150 16.52 23.89 3.76
C ALA A 150 16.91 24.91 2.67
N ASP A 151 15.97 25.68 2.12
CA ASP A 151 16.15 26.63 1.00
C ASP A 151 16.68 25.93 -0.28
N LEU A 152 16.19 24.71 -0.54
CA LEU A 152 16.53 23.89 -1.69
C LEU A 152 15.35 23.78 -2.67
N ASP A 153 15.65 23.33 -3.89
CA ASP A 153 14.66 23.14 -4.94
C ASP A 153 13.66 22.00 -4.61
N PRO A 154 12.38 22.32 -4.31
CA PRO A 154 11.38 21.32 -3.98
C PRO A 154 10.94 20.47 -5.18
N GLU A 155 11.27 20.85 -6.43
CA GLU A 155 10.93 20.07 -7.64
C GLU A 155 11.66 18.71 -7.68
N LEU A 156 12.76 18.57 -6.95
CA LEU A 156 13.51 17.32 -6.81
C LEU A 156 12.77 16.23 -6.04
N ALA A 157 11.76 16.61 -5.26
CA ALA A 157 11.05 15.67 -4.36
C ALA A 157 10.25 14.61 -5.13
N ASP A 158 9.45 15.02 -6.12
CA ASP A 158 8.60 14.10 -6.88
C ASP A 158 9.41 13.00 -7.58
N PRO A 159 10.37 13.33 -8.46
CA PRO A 159 11.15 12.30 -9.16
C PRO A 159 11.91 11.40 -8.18
N SER A 160 12.43 11.92 -7.09
CA SER A 160 13.15 11.14 -6.07
C SER A 160 12.23 10.14 -5.38
N ALA A 161 11.05 10.57 -4.95
CA ALA A 161 10.08 9.70 -4.28
C ALA A 161 9.56 8.59 -5.22
N TYR A 162 9.20 8.94 -6.45
CA TYR A 162 8.74 7.96 -7.44
C TYR A 162 9.83 6.95 -7.83
N ALA A 163 11.08 7.40 -7.98
CA ALA A 163 12.21 6.51 -8.27
C ALA A 163 12.45 5.52 -7.13
N VAL A 164 12.45 6.00 -5.87
CA VAL A 164 12.64 5.14 -4.68
C VAL A 164 11.51 4.12 -4.56
N VAL A 165 10.25 4.55 -4.62
CA VAL A 165 9.10 3.64 -4.50
C VAL A 165 9.08 2.61 -5.62
N GLY A 166 9.35 3.01 -6.85
CA GLY A 166 9.44 2.11 -7.99
C GLY A 166 10.57 1.08 -7.84
N ALA A 167 11.76 1.52 -7.43
CA ALA A 167 12.91 0.63 -7.20
C ALA A 167 12.65 -0.37 -6.07
N VAL A 168 12.08 0.10 -4.95
CA VAL A 168 11.70 -0.76 -3.80
C VAL A 168 10.65 -1.78 -4.21
N GLY A 169 9.61 -1.37 -4.97
CA GLY A 169 8.57 -2.26 -5.46
C GLY A 169 9.14 -3.37 -6.37
N ALA A 170 9.96 -3.00 -7.36
CA ALA A 170 10.61 -3.97 -8.25
C ALA A 170 11.56 -4.92 -7.50
N ALA A 171 12.32 -4.42 -6.54
CA ALA A 171 13.19 -5.24 -5.71
C ALA A 171 12.40 -6.21 -4.82
N ALA A 172 11.26 -5.79 -4.25
CA ALA A 172 10.40 -6.63 -3.45
C ALA A 172 9.76 -7.76 -4.29
N GLU A 173 9.33 -7.45 -5.52
CA GLU A 173 8.84 -8.45 -6.47
C GLU A 173 9.91 -9.51 -6.76
N TRP A 174 11.13 -9.08 -7.08
CA TRP A 174 12.25 -10.00 -7.27
C TRP A 174 12.51 -10.87 -6.03
N TRP A 175 12.54 -10.26 -4.84
CA TRP A 175 12.78 -10.98 -3.60
C TRP A 175 11.69 -12.01 -3.29
N MET A 176 10.40 -11.67 -3.51
CA MET A 176 9.28 -12.62 -3.37
C MET A 176 9.42 -13.83 -4.27
N ARG A 177 9.96 -13.67 -5.48
CA ARG A 177 10.10 -14.76 -6.45
C ARG A 177 11.30 -15.67 -6.14
N THR A 178 12.41 -15.08 -5.70
CA THR A 178 13.69 -15.80 -5.61
C THR A 178 14.01 -16.31 -4.21
N ARG A 179 13.64 -15.53 -3.18
CA ARG A 179 13.94 -15.84 -1.76
C ARG A 179 15.41 -16.20 -1.51
N THR A 180 16.35 -15.66 -2.29
CA THR A 180 17.77 -15.98 -2.26
C THR A 180 18.52 -15.36 -1.09
N MET A 181 17.90 -14.39 -0.40
CA MET A 181 18.46 -13.77 0.80
C MET A 181 17.43 -13.66 1.92
N SER A 182 17.90 -13.56 3.16
CA SER A 182 17.05 -13.36 4.33
C SER A 182 16.36 -11.99 4.27
N LYS A 183 15.22 -11.88 4.94
CA LYS A 183 14.46 -10.63 5.04
C LYS A 183 15.28 -9.48 5.59
N ASP A 184 16.01 -9.73 6.68
CA ASP A 184 16.85 -8.69 7.30
C ASP A 184 17.97 -8.20 6.37
N LYS A 185 18.63 -9.13 5.67
CA LYS A 185 19.65 -8.78 4.66
C LYS A 185 19.05 -7.98 3.52
N PHE A 186 17.85 -8.33 3.08
CA PHE A 186 17.14 -7.60 2.03
C PHE A 186 16.77 -6.17 2.47
N VAL A 187 16.19 -6.01 3.67
CA VAL A 187 15.86 -4.70 4.24
C VAL A 187 17.13 -3.84 4.42
N THR A 188 18.20 -4.43 4.94
CA THR A 188 19.48 -3.72 5.11
C THR A 188 20.01 -3.20 3.76
N HIS A 189 19.96 -4.04 2.73
CA HIS A 189 20.39 -3.65 1.39
C HIS A 189 19.52 -2.53 0.80
N LEU A 190 18.20 -2.65 0.88
CA LEU A 190 17.28 -1.60 0.44
C LEU A 190 17.50 -0.28 1.20
N THR A 191 17.74 -0.34 2.50
CA THR A 191 18.04 0.85 3.33
C THR A 191 19.28 1.57 2.82
N THR A 192 20.35 0.82 2.56
CA THR A 192 21.61 1.38 2.03
C THR A 192 21.42 2.01 0.65
N MET A 193 20.70 1.34 -0.25
CA MET A 193 20.44 1.87 -1.59
C MET A 193 19.55 3.12 -1.56
N THR A 194 18.46 3.08 -0.79
CA THR A 194 17.53 4.21 -0.67
C THR A 194 18.22 5.42 -0.06
N TRP A 195 18.98 5.23 1.02
CA TRP A 195 19.75 6.32 1.62
C TRP A 195 20.79 6.86 0.63
N GLY A 196 21.56 5.99 -0.02
CA GLY A 196 22.60 6.41 -0.97
C GLY A 196 22.06 7.24 -2.14
N ALA A 197 20.88 6.89 -2.66
CA ALA A 197 20.23 7.66 -3.72
C ALA A 197 19.82 9.06 -3.23
N LEU A 198 19.19 9.15 -2.05
CA LEU A 198 18.78 10.43 -1.47
C LEU A 198 19.98 11.30 -1.07
N ASP A 199 21.00 10.71 -0.44
CA ASP A 199 22.25 11.41 -0.06
C ASP A 199 22.98 12.00 -1.28
N ALA A 200 23.00 11.25 -2.40
CA ALA A 200 23.59 11.76 -3.65
C ALA A 200 22.89 13.01 -4.16
N VAL A 201 21.53 13.01 -4.19
CA VAL A 201 20.74 14.17 -4.61
C VAL A 201 20.97 15.37 -3.67
N LEU A 202 21.00 15.15 -2.35
CA LEU A 202 21.25 16.22 -1.37
C LEU A 202 22.67 16.80 -1.49
N ARG A 203 23.68 15.96 -1.74
CA ARG A 203 25.06 16.41 -1.93
C ARG A 203 25.24 17.25 -3.19
N GLU A 204 24.52 16.94 -4.27
CA GLU A 204 24.49 17.78 -5.48
C GLU A 204 23.97 19.18 -5.18
N GLN A 205 23.08 19.32 -4.16
CA GLN A 205 22.58 20.60 -3.69
C GLN A 205 23.46 21.22 -2.57
N GLY A 206 24.65 20.66 -2.31
CA GLY A 206 25.59 21.16 -1.29
C GLY A 206 25.27 20.76 0.15
N ILE A 207 24.29 19.87 0.37
CA ILE A 207 23.92 19.39 1.70
C ILE A 207 24.55 18.03 1.98
N ALA A 208 25.21 17.90 3.11
CA ALA A 208 25.70 16.65 3.67
C ALA A 208 24.97 16.37 5.00
N LEU A 209 24.05 15.40 5.00
CA LEU A 209 23.39 14.94 6.20
C LEU A 209 24.14 13.76 6.81
N ASP A 210 24.20 13.73 8.15
CA ASP A 210 24.62 12.52 8.86
C ASP A 210 23.42 11.54 8.89
N PRO A 211 23.53 10.35 8.26
CA PRO A 211 22.42 9.39 8.19
C PRO A 211 21.98 8.86 9.55
N ASP A 212 22.85 8.91 10.56
CA ASP A 212 22.64 8.30 11.86
C ASP A 212 22.35 9.36 12.95
N ARG A 213 22.25 10.65 12.56
CA ARG A 213 21.88 11.74 13.45
C ARG A 213 20.53 12.32 13.09
N ALA A 214 19.69 12.59 14.11
CA ALA A 214 18.41 13.26 13.93
C ALA A 214 18.58 14.62 13.24
N VAL A 215 17.66 14.93 12.32
CA VAL A 215 17.66 16.21 11.61
C VAL A 215 17.00 17.26 12.52
N GLU A 216 17.73 18.30 12.86
CA GLU A 216 17.20 19.48 13.53
C GLU A 216 16.67 20.42 12.43
N LEU A 217 15.33 20.51 12.31
CA LEU A 217 14.61 21.42 11.41
C LEU A 217 14.28 22.72 12.13
#